data_b926fd0c7e4c31edc38808e91699a207
#
_entry.id   b926fd0c7e4c31edc38808e91699a207
#
_cell.length_a   1.000
_cell.length_b   1.000
_cell.length_c   1.000
_cell.angle_alpha   90.00
_cell.angle_beta   90.00
_cell.angle_gamma   90.00
#
_symmetry.space_group_name_H-M   'P 1'
#
loop_
_entity.id
_entity.type
_entity.pdbx_description
1 polymer ?
#
loop_
_entity_poly.entity_id
_entity_poly.type
_entity_poly.pdbx_seq_one_letter_code
_entity_poly.pdbx_strand_id
1 'polypeptide(L)'
;EQLDNVRIPDFFPEDDGIKSDFLTNYKNIEKLDQQIGVIIAQLKADGLYDNTIIFFFSDHGGPFPHYKRSIYETGLRCPMVAKWNDDAWKGKTYQLVSFVDFAPTILDAANIKREFPFEGVSFYKKDQRQYTYAATDRFDGGTDMRRSIQDKGFKLIYNGDTTSPVYKPVKYREQMKTMRVLDSLQEKQELSAYFSNWFSKNKDRFELYEVSEDYYEMNNLMSYPRYERIFKTLQQHLVTWMEESDFGHLSESAMLDAMFTRSMTIPKLNVPKLILKDEGYLIESNNLYASVGWRNKNESVWKIYTANELILPEDDFEVLLFRPGYEILLKTFKK
;
A
#
# COMPACT_ATOMS: atom_id res chain seq x y z
N GLU A 1 -2.31 22.85 -27.37
CA GLU A 1 -1.70 23.42 -26.13
C GLU A 1 -0.19 23.45 -26.35
N GLN A 2 0.42 24.59 -26.07
CA GLN A 2 1.87 24.72 -26.20
C GLN A 2 2.53 24.08 -24.96
N LEU A 3 3.62 23.33 -25.20
CA LEU A 3 4.41 22.68 -24.13
C LEU A 3 4.96 23.69 -23.12
N ASP A 4 5.16 24.93 -23.54
CA ASP A 4 5.62 26.03 -22.66
C ASP A 4 4.76 26.29 -21.45
N ASN A 5 3.46 25.94 -21.50
CA ASN A 5 2.52 26.13 -20.39
C ASN A 5 2.44 24.91 -19.46
N VAL A 6 3.16 23.83 -19.78
CA VAL A 6 3.15 22.60 -18.96
C VAL A 6 4.08 22.79 -17.76
N ARG A 7 3.52 22.76 -16.57
CA ARG A 7 4.29 22.77 -15.32
C ARG A 7 4.76 21.37 -15.01
N ILE A 8 6.04 21.24 -14.72
CA ILE A 8 6.67 20.02 -14.22
C ILE A 8 7.27 20.32 -12.85
N PRO A 9 7.47 19.32 -11.97
CA PRO A 9 8.18 19.52 -10.71
C PRO A 9 9.63 20.00 -10.93
N ASP A 10 10.09 20.91 -10.09
CA ASP A 10 11.38 21.61 -10.24
C ASP A 10 12.61 20.67 -10.23
N PHE A 11 12.46 19.45 -9.74
CA PHE A 11 13.55 18.47 -9.76
C PHE A 11 13.73 17.78 -11.13
N PHE A 12 12.73 17.87 -12.03
CA PHE A 12 12.89 17.40 -13.40
C PHE A 12 13.65 18.42 -14.24
N PRO A 13 14.52 17.95 -15.17
CA PRO A 13 15.12 18.84 -16.17
C PRO A 13 14.06 19.51 -17.03
N GLU A 14 14.27 20.76 -17.38
CA GLU A 14 13.45 21.46 -18.38
C GLU A 14 13.71 20.89 -19.77
N ASP A 15 12.79 20.04 -20.25
CA ASP A 15 12.88 19.34 -21.53
C ASP A 15 11.49 19.07 -22.12
N ASP A 16 11.36 19.22 -23.43
CA ASP A 16 10.09 19.04 -24.14
C ASP A 16 9.59 17.60 -24.11
N GLY A 17 10.48 16.62 -24.05
CA GLY A 17 10.11 15.21 -23.90
C GLY A 17 9.45 14.95 -22.56
N ILE A 18 10.00 15.51 -21.48
CA ILE A 18 9.44 15.44 -20.14
C ILE A 18 8.09 16.15 -20.08
N LYS A 19 8.03 17.41 -20.56
CA LYS A 19 6.77 18.17 -20.65
C LYS A 19 5.69 17.45 -21.45
N SER A 20 6.06 16.76 -22.51
CA SER A 20 5.13 15.97 -23.33
C SER A 20 4.49 14.81 -22.55
N ASP A 21 5.25 14.11 -21.72
CA ASP A 21 4.72 13.04 -20.88
C ASP A 21 3.79 13.62 -19.79
N PHE A 22 4.16 14.72 -19.14
CA PHE A 22 3.31 15.43 -18.18
C PHE A 22 2.02 15.96 -18.83
N LEU A 23 2.09 16.52 -20.03
CA LEU A 23 0.91 16.98 -20.78
C LEU A 23 -0.06 15.82 -21.04
N THR A 24 0.48 14.65 -21.39
CA THR A 24 -0.33 13.44 -21.57
C THR A 24 -1.04 13.05 -20.29
N ASN A 25 -0.34 13.12 -19.16
CA ASN A 25 -0.93 12.83 -17.84
C ASN A 25 -2.03 13.85 -17.48
N TYR A 26 -1.83 15.14 -17.71
CA TYR A 26 -2.83 16.18 -17.46
C TYR A 26 -4.10 15.97 -18.30
N LYS A 27 -3.96 15.62 -19.58
CA LYS A 27 -5.10 15.28 -20.44
C LYS A 27 -5.86 14.04 -19.96
N ASN A 28 -5.15 13.05 -19.42
CA ASN A 28 -5.80 11.88 -18.83
C ASN A 28 -6.58 12.23 -17.55
N ILE A 29 -6.05 13.14 -16.72
CA ILE A 29 -6.73 13.63 -15.52
C ILE A 29 -8.00 14.43 -15.91
N GLU A 30 -7.91 15.30 -16.92
CA GLU A 30 -9.06 16.04 -17.45
C GLU A 30 -10.17 15.10 -17.95
N LYS A 31 -9.78 14.06 -18.70
CA LYS A 31 -10.73 13.05 -19.16
C LYS A 31 -11.36 12.25 -18.01
N LEU A 32 -10.58 11.91 -16.98
CA LEU A 32 -11.06 11.26 -15.78
C LEU A 32 -12.06 12.13 -15.04
N ASP A 33 -11.81 13.43 -14.89
CA ASP A 33 -12.73 14.38 -14.27
C ASP A 33 -14.08 14.44 -14.99
N GLN A 34 -14.08 14.45 -16.33
CA GLN A 34 -15.29 14.37 -17.13
C GLN A 34 -16.07 13.07 -16.87
N GLN A 35 -15.39 11.93 -16.77
CA GLN A 35 -16.03 10.63 -16.49
C GLN A 35 -16.67 10.60 -15.09
N ILE A 36 -15.98 11.17 -14.09
CA ILE A 36 -16.54 11.33 -12.73
C ILE A 36 -17.77 12.22 -12.76
N GLY A 37 -17.73 13.30 -13.53
CA GLY A 37 -18.88 14.19 -13.72
C GLY A 37 -20.13 13.45 -14.21
N VAL A 38 -19.98 12.50 -15.14
CA VAL A 38 -21.08 11.66 -15.63
C VAL A 38 -21.63 10.75 -14.52
N ILE A 39 -20.77 10.13 -13.72
CA ILE A 39 -21.20 9.28 -12.60
C ILE A 39 -21.98 10.10 -11.55
N ILE A 40 -21.48 11.28 -11.21
CA ILE A 40 -22.13 12.17 -10.25
C ILE A 40 -23.49 12.65 -10.79
N ALA A 41 -23.58 12.98 -12.07
CA ALA A 41 -24.84 13.37 -12.71
C ALA A 41 -25.88 12.24 -12.65
N GLN A 42 -25.46 11.00 -12.90
CA GLN A 42 -26.30 9.81 -12.80
C GLN A 42 -26.83 9.61 -11.37
N LEU A 43 -25.95 9.67 -10.35
CA LEU A 43 -26.36 9.56 -8.94
C LEU A 43 -27.41 10.63 -8.55
N LYS A 44 -27.26 11.84 -9.07
CA LYS A 44 -28.23 12.92 -8.86
C LYS A 44 -29.57 12.66 -9.55
N ALA A 45 -29.54 12.18 -10.79
CA ALA A 45 -30.74 11.83 -11.57
C ALA A 45 -31.54 10.69 -10.92
N ASP A 46 -30.84 9.74 -10.31
CA ASP A 46 -31.45 8.60 -9.61
C ASP A 46 -31.90 8.94 -8.17
N GLY A 47 -31.68 10.18 -7.70
CA GLY A 47 -32.02 10.60 -6.34
C GLY A 47 -31.15 9.96 -5.24
N LEU A 48 -30.01 9.39 -5.58
CA LEU A 48 -29.12 8.66 -4.65
C LEU A 48 -27.99 9.53 -4.10
N TYR A 49 -27.70 10.66 -4.74
CA TYR A 49 -26.50 11.46 -4.44
C TYR A 49 -26.40 11.87 -2.98
N ASP A 50 -27.47 12.36 -2.37
CA ASP A 50 -27.45 12.89 -1.01
C ASP A 50 -27.20 11.79 0.04
N ASN A 51 -27.72 10.58 -0.21
CA ASN A 51 -27.55 9.42 0.67
C ASN A 51 -26.39 8.51 0.27
N THR A 52 -25.40 9.02 -0.49
CA THR A 52 -24.24 8.24 -0.92
C THR A 52 -22.96 8.89 -0.40
N ILE A 53 -22.11 8.11 0.27
CA ILE A 53 -20.73 8.48 0.57
C ILE A 53 -19.88 8.18 -0.67
N ILE A 54 -19.08 9.16 -1.10
CA ILE A 54 -18.25 9.03 -2.29
C ILE A 54 -16.79 9.27 -1.90
N PHE A 55 -15.93 8.31 -2.17
CA PHE A 55 -14.48 8.46 -2.07
C PHE A 55 -13.88 8.47 -3.47
N PHE A 56 -13.16 9.54 -3.79
CA PHE A 56 -12.34 9.63 -4.99
C PHE A 56 -10.88 9.80 -4.57
N PHE A 57 -10.02 8.89 -4.98
CA PHE A 57 -8.61 8.87 -4.63
C PHE A 57 -7.77 8.15 -5.68
N SER A 58 -6.46 8.39 -5.68
CA SER A 58 -5.50 7.59 -6.44
C SER A 58 -4.96 6.46 -5.56
N ASP A 59 -4.64 5.32 -6.17
CA ASP A 59 -4.01 4.16 -5.49
C ASP A 59 -2.53 4.40 -5.21
N HIS A 60 -1.86 5.24 -6.01
CA HIS A 60 -0.45 5.63 -5.87
C HIS A 60 -0.17 6.91 -6.67
N GLY A 61 1.05 7.41 -6.61
CA GLY A 61 1.50 8.55 -7.41
C GLY A 61 1.50 8.27 -8.91
N GLY A 62 1.73 9.32 -9.72
CA GLY A 62 1.74 9.26 -11.18
C GLY A 62 2.72 8.23 -11.77
N PRO A 63 2.71 8.02 -13.11
CA PRO A 63 3.52 6.98 -13.75
C PRO A 63 5.01 7.34 -13.91
N PHE A 64 5.40 8.52 -13.46
CA PHE A 64 6.74 9.08 -13.67
C PHE A 64 7.84 8.41 -12.85
N PRO A 65 9.13 8.61 -13.22
CA PRO A 65 10.26 8.32 -12.36
C PRO A 65 10.10 8.99 -11.00
N HIS A 66 10.49 8.28 -9.93
CA HIS A 66 10.35 8.73 -8.55
C HIS A 66 8.90 8.84 -8.00
N TYR A 67 7.89 8.50 -8.79
CA TYR A 67 6.47 8.46 -8.39
C TYR A 67 6.00 7.04 -8.10
N LYS A 68 5.29 6.42 -9.02
CA LYS A 68 4.82 5.03 -8.87
C LYS A 68 5.96 4.09 -8.49
N ARG A 69 5.70 3.18 -7.56
CA ARG A 69 6.67 2.25 -6.97
C ARG A 69 7.75 2.94 -6.11
N SER A 70 7.40 4.08 -5.54
CA SER A 70 8.29 4.84 -4.68
C SER A 70 7.74 4.93 -3.27
N ILE A 71 8.61 4.87 -2.26
CA ILE A 71 8.27 5.08 -0.85
C ILE A 71 8.30 6.57 -0.47
N TYR A 72 8.67 7.42 -1.42
CA TYR A 72 8.66 8.88 -1.25
C TYR A 72 7.24 9.46 -1.36
N GLU A 73 7.07 10.73 -0.94
CA GLU A 73 5.77 11.42 -0.99
C GLU A 73 5.13 11.41 -2.38
N THR A 74 5.95 11.55 -3.43
CA THR A 74 5.50 11.48 -4.82
C THR A 74 4.82 10.15 -5.19
N GLY A 75 5.16 9.07 -4.48
CA GLY A 75 4.54 7.75 -4.64
C GLY A 75 3.41 7.46 -3.66
N LEU A 76 3.49 7.99 -2.44
CA LEU A 76 2.61 7.63 -1.34
C LEU A 76 1.51 8.66 -1.05
N ARG A 77 1.78 9.96 -1.23
CA ARG A 77 0.81 11.02 -0.95
C ARG A 77 -0.20 11.15 -2.09
N CYS A 78 -1.20 10.28 -2.04
CA CYS A 78 -2.27 10.23 -3.04
C CYS A 78 -3.30 11.33 -2.80
N PRO A 79 -3.78 12.01 -3.86
CA PRO A 79 -4.91 12.92 -3.74
C PRO A 79 -6.17 12.14 -3.31
N MET A 80 -6.94 12.72 -2.38
CA MET A 80 -8.18 12.14 -1.91
C MET A 80 -9.24 13.22 -1.73
N VAL A 81 -10.44 12.95 -2.22
CA VAL A 81 -11.66 13.75 -1.99
C VAL A 81 -12.74 12.82 -1.45
N ALA A 82 -13.38 13.23 -0.38
CA ALA A 82 -14.51 12.50 0.20
C ALA A 82 -15.76 13.40 0.24
N LYS A 83 -16.88 12.88 -0.25
CA LYS A 83 -18.20 13.42 -0.01
C LYS A 83 -18.90 12.51 1.01
N TRP A 84 -19.29 13.08 2.13
CA TRP A 84 -20.08 12.41 3.15
C TRP A 84 -21.58 12.65 2.91
N ASN A 85 -22.40 11.75 3.43
CA ASN A 85 -23.86 11.91 3.39
C ASN A 85 -24.41 12.70 4.59
N ASP A 86 -23.54 13.14 5.47
CA ASP A 86 -23.83 13.98 6.63
C ASP A 86 -22.83 15.15 6.73
N ASP A 87 -22.91 15.90 7.81
CA ASP A 87 -22.03 17.04 8.08
C ASP A 87 -20.73 16.66 8.83
N ALA A 88 -20.31 15.38 8.80
CA ALA A 88 -19.13 14.89 9.52
C ALA A 88 -17.85 15.67 9.16
N TRP A 89 -17.70 16.02 7.90
CA TRP A 89 -16.53 16.71 7.40
C TRP A 89 -16.87 17.74 6.33
N LYS A 90 -16.32 18.96 6.48
CA LYS A 90 -16.37 20.00 5.45
C LYS A 90 -15.01 20.68 5.32
N GLY A 91 -14.60 20.94 4.09
CA GLY A 91 -13.38 21.66 3.76
C GLY A 91 -12.13 20.75 3.68
N LYS A 92 -10.95 21.36 3.80
CA LYS A 92 -9.65 20.70 3.66
C LYS A 92 -9.15 20.22 5.01
N THR A 93 -8.63 19.00 5.06
CA THR A 93 -7.96 18.43 6.24
C THR A 93 -6.50 18.09 5.94
N TYR A 94 -5.67 18.13 6.98
CA TYR A 94 -4.27 17.71 6.98
C TYR A 94 -4.06 16.48 7.89
N GLN A 95 -5.11 15.73 8.12
CA GLN A 95 -5.04 14.49 8.87
C GLN A 95 -4.26 13.44 8.09
N LEU A 96 -3.44 12.68 8.80
CA LEU A 96 -2.80 11.51 8.22
C LEU A 96 -3.85 10.41 8.02
N VAL A 97 -3.88 9.87 6.80
CA VAL A 97 -4.77 8.77 6.41
C VAL A 97 -3.93 7.73 5.66
N SER A 98 -4.15 6.48 5.96
CA SER A 98 -3.53 5.35 5.26
C SER A 98 -4.61 4.46 4.65
N PHE A 99 -4.29 3.67 3.63
CA PHE A 99 -5.28 2.77 3.02
C PHE A 99 -5.84 1.72 3.99
N VAL A 100 -5.09 1.34 5.02
CA VAL A 100 -5.60 0.45 6.08
C VAL A 100 -6.77 1.07 6.87
N ASP A 101 -6.95 2.40 6.79
CA ASP A 101 -8.00 3.14 7.49
C ASP A 101 -9.35 3.12 6.76
N PHE A 102 -9.38 2.73 5.47
CA PHE A 102 -10.60 2.76 4.66
C PHE A 102 -11.64 1.76 5.17
N ALA A 103 -11.25 0.50 5.40
CA ALA A 103 -12.19 -0.51 5.85
C ALA A 103 -12.86 -0.15 7.19
N PRO A 104 -12.14 0.20 8.26
CA PRO A 104 -12.78 0.64 9.50
C PRO A 104 -13.60 1.93 9.33
N THR A 105 -13.22 2.83 8.42
CA THR A 105 -13.98 4.04 8.14
C THR A 105 -15.33 3.75 7.48
N ILE A 106 -15.34 2.84 6.50
CA ILE A 106 -16.57 2.42 5.79
C ILE A 106 -17.54 1.76 6.78
N LEU A 107 -17.04 0.87 7.65
CA LEU A 107 -17.87 0.22 8.68
C LEU A 107 -18.47 1.23 9.66
N ASP A 108 -17.66 2.17 10.14
CA ASP A 108 -18.14 3.22 11.05
C ASP A 108 -19.17 4.13 10.38
N ALA A 109 -18.94 4.53 9.14
CA ALA A 109 -19.87 5.35 8.37
C ALA A 109 -21.20 4.64 8.08
N ALA A 110 -21.15 3.31 7.91
CA ALA A 110 -22.33 2.46 7.76
C ALA A 110 -22.98 2.07 9.09
N ASN A 111 -22.43 2.50 10.23
CA ASN A 111 -22.83 2.11 11.57
C ASN A 111 -22.83 0.58 11.80
N ILE A 112 -21.85 -0.11 11.20
CA ILE A 112 -21.65 -1.55 11.33
C ILE A 112 -20.61 -1.80 12.44
N LYS A 113 -20.95 -2.65 13.39
CA LYS A 113 -20.03 -3.06 14.47
C LYS A 113 -18.85 -3.83 13.86
N ARG A 114 -17.63 -3.45 14.27
CA ARG A 114 -16.43 -4.19 13.91
C ARG A 114 -16.36 -5.49 14.70
N GLU A 115 -16.26 -6.62 14.01
CA GLU A 115 -16.12 -7.94 14.64
C GLU A 115 -14.67 -8.36 14.80
N PHE A 116 -13.76 -7.74 14.03
CA PHE A 116 -12.34 -8.04 14.02
C PHE A 116 -11.52 -6.79 14.35
N PRO A 117 -10.32 -6.94 14.95
CA PRO A 117 -9.39 -5.84 15.08
C PRO A 117 -8.87 -5.40 13.70
N PHE A 118 -8.77 -4.10 13.51
CA PHE A 118 -8.14 -3.48 12.33
C PHE A 118 -6.88 -2.75 12.77
N GLU A 119 -5.83 -2.82 11.98
CA GLU A 119 -4.66 -1.94 12.15
C GLU A 119 -4.98 -0.50 11.79
N GLY A 120 -6.01 -0.31 10.98
CA GLY A 120 -6.49 0.99 10.54
C GLY A 120 -7.29 1.73 11.60
N VAL A 121 -7.21 3.05 11.57
CA VAL A 121 -7.96 3.99 12.41
C VAL A 121 -9.00 4.67 11.53
N SER A 122 -10.28 4.62 11.94
CA SER A 122 -11.34 5.28 11.19
C SER A 122 -11.14 6.79 11.18
N PHE A 123 -11.15 7.38 10.01
CA PHE A 123 -11.12 8.84 9.85
C PHE A 123 -12.52 9.49 9.75
N TYR A 124 -13.59 8.70 9.86
CA TYR A 124 -14.97 9.21 9.84
C TYR A 124 -15.29 10.06 11.07
N LYS A 125 -14.86 9.67 12.27
CA LYS A 125 -15.12 10.35 13.54
C LYS A 125 -13.98 11.20 14.06
N LYS A 126 -13.09 11.67 13.18
CA LYS A 126 -11.95 12.54 13.52
C LYS A 126 -10.90 11.90 14.44
N ASP A 127 -10.90 10.60 14.61
CA ASP A 127 -9.77 9.92 15.23
C ASP A 127 -8.52 10.18 14.41
N GLN A 128 -7.42 10.51 15.08
CA GLN A 128 -6.21 10.94 14.40
C GLN A 128 -5.12 9.90 14.57
N ARG A 129 -4.66 9.40 13.43
CA ARG A 129 -3.42 8.64 13.34
C ARG A 129 -2.23 9.58 13.60
N GLN A 130 -1.30 9.15 14.45
CA GLN A 130 -0.07 9.91 14.69
C GLN A 130 0.98 9.65 13.63
N TYR A 131 1.07 8.40 13.15
CA TYR A 131 2.07 7.96 12.19
C TYR A 131 1.41 7.16 11.06
N THR A 132 1.96 7.31 9.85
CA THR A 132 1.74 6.39 8.74
C THR A 132 3.01 5.60 8.48
N TYR A 133 2.86 4.36 8.04
CA TYR A 133 3.96 3.46 7.72
C TYR A 133 3.86 2.99 6.29
N ALA A 134 5.01 2.75 5.65
CA ALA A 134 5.05 2.13 4.35
C ALA A 134 6.23 1.15 4.24
N ALA A 135 6.06 0.15 3.40
CA ALA A 135 7.04 -0.88 3.15
C ALA A 135 7.16 -1.19 1.67
N THR A 136 8.34 -1.56 1.25
CA THR A 136 8.62 -2.16 -0.05
C THR A 136 9.66 -3.25 0.11
N ASP A 137 9.52 -4.35 -0.62
CA ASP A 137 10.47 -5.46 -0.69
C ASP A 137 10.77 -5.82 -2.14
N ARG A 138 9.73 -5.89 -2.99
CA ARG A 138 9.88 -6.21 -4.40
C ARG A 138 8.92 -5.38 -5.24
N PHE A 139 9.47 -4.80 -6.31
CA PHE A 139 8.69 -4.25 -7.40
C PHE A 139 9.08 -4.94 -8.71
N ASP A 140 8.14 -5.60 -9.36
CA ASP A 140 8.37 -6.38 -10.57
C ASP A 140 9.54 -7.40 -10.36
N GLY A 141 10.62 -7.28 -11.12
CA GLY A 141 11.81 -8.14 -10.98
C GLY A 141 12.87 -7.65 -9.98
N GLY A 142 12.71 -6.45 -9.43
CA GLY A 142 13.70 -5.83 -8.54
C GLY A 142 13.36 -5.98 -7.06
N THR A 143 14.31 -6.38 -6.24
CA THR A 143 14.20 -6.38 -4.78
C THR A 143 14.82 -5.13 -4.20
N ASP A 144 14.14 -4.51 -3.22
CA ASP A 144 14.66 -3.38 -2.47
C ASP A 144 13.90 -3.22 -1.15
N MET A 145 14.42 -3.80 -0.08
CA MET A 145 13.83 -3.67 1.24
C MET A 145 13.95 -2.25 1.75
N ARG A 146 12.80 -1.56 1.85
CA ARG A 146 12.73 -0.22 2.44
C ARG A 146 11.52 -0.14 3.37
N ARG A 147 11.64 0.65 4.42
CA ARG A 147 10.57 0.92 5.40
C ARG A 147 10.51 2.41 5.65
N SER A 148 9.33 2.95 5.87
CA SER A 148 9.21 4.34 6.28
C SER A 148 8.17 4.55 7.36
N ILE A 149 8.38 5.59 8.13
CA ILE A 149 7.42 6.17 9.08
C ILE A 149 7.33 7.66 8.81
N GLN A 150 6.13 8.19 8.92
CA GLN A 150 5.86 9.60 8.73
C GLN A 150 4.89 10.11 9.78
N ASP A 151 5.18 11.27 10.35
CA ASP A 151 4.23 12.12 11.05
C ASP A 151 3.82 13.31 10.17
N LYS A 152 3.18 14.33 10.76
CA LYS A 152 2.72 15.51 9.99
C LYS A 152 3.86 16.38 9.46
N GLY A 153 5.05 16.33 10.06
CA GLY A 153 6.18 17.18 9.73
C GLY A 153 7.32 16.44 9.06
N PHE A 154 7.59 15.23 9.50
CA PHE A 154 8.81 14.50 9.14
C PHE A 154 8.53 13.09 8.66
N LYS A 155 9.39 12.63 7.77
CA LYS A 155 9.42 11.25 7.29
C LYS A 155 10.82 10.67 7.43
N LEU A 156 10.90 9.50 8.03
CA LEU A 156 12.12 8.69 8.10
C LEU A 156 11.98 7.48 7.18
N ILE A 157 12.99 7.27 6.34
CA ILE A 157 13.12 6.09 5.48
C ILE A 157 14.32 5.27 5.97
N TYR A 158 14.12 3.98 6.14
CA TYR A 158 15.14 2.97 6.36
C TYR A 158 15.37 2.16 5.08
N ASN A 159 16.61 2.11 4.62
CA ASN A 159 17.06 1.31 3.49
C ASN A 159 17.75 0.04 4.01
N GLY A 160 17.08 -1.10 3.89
CA GLY A 160 17.62 -2.40 4.29
C GLY A 160 18.77 -2.85 3.39
N ASP A 161 18.68 -2.56 2.08
CA ASP A 161 19.76 -2.72 1.11
C ASP A 161 20.33 -1.34 0.73
N THR A 162 21.61 -1.12 1.00
CA THR A 162 22.33 0.11 0.67
C THR A 162 23.26 -0.04 -0.55
N THR A 163 23.26 -1.20 -1.20
CA THR A 163 24.20 -1.55 -2.28
C THR A 163 23.55 -1.57 -3.67
N SER A 164 22.24 -1.37 -3.73
CA SER A 164 21.49 -1.29 -4.97
C SER A 164 20.83 0.09 -5.15
N PRO A 165 20.65 0.58 -6.39
CA PRO A 165 20.04 1.88 -6.61
C PRO A 165 18.56 1.92 -6.18
N VAL A 166 18.07 3.12 -5.89
CA VAL A 166 16.62 3.38 -5.73
C VAL A 166 15.90 3.08 -7.05
N TYR A 167 16.52 3.46 -8.16
CA TYR A 167 16.04 3.12 -9.49
C TYR A 167 16.00 1.61 -9.71
N LYS A 168 14.83 1.14 -10.18
CA LYS A 168 14.67 -0.24 -10.69
C LYS A 168 14.06 -0.14 -12.09
N PRO A 169 14.59 -0.86 -13.10
CA PRO A 169 14.07 -0.82 -14.46
C PRO A 169 12.65 -1.41 -14.53
N VAL A 170 11.76 -0.71 -15.21
CA VAL A 170 10.36 -1.10 -15.40
C VAL A 170 9.97 -0.89 -16.84
N LYS A 171 9.57 -1.94 -17.56
CA LYS A 171 9.37 -1.95 -19.02
C LYS A 171 8.53 -0.80 -19.57
N TYR A 172 7.42 -0.44 -18.92
CA TYR A 172 6.58 0.65 -19.43
C TYR A 172 7.25 2.01 -19.24
N ARG A 173 7.95 2.21 -18.11
CA ARG A 173 8.62 3.47 -17.79
C ARG A 173 9.81 3.73 -18.71
N GLU A 174 10.56 2.68 -19.06
CA GLU A 174 11.68 2.77 -20.03
C GLU A 174 11.23 3.28 -21.42
N GLN A 175 9.95 3.19 -21.74
CA GLN A 175 9.39 3.68 -23.01
C GLN A 175 9.05 5.17 -22.98
N MET A 176 9.00 5.79 -21.80
CA MET A 176 8.67 7.21 -21.64
C MET A 176 9.76 8.09 -22.20
N LYS A 177 9.36 9.24 -22.75
CA LYS A 177 10.31 10.28 -23.21
C LYS A 177 11.13 10.80 -22.03
N THR A 178 10.51 10.93 -20.86
CA THR A 178 11.16 11.30 -19.60
C THR A 178 12.37 10.41 -19.30
N MET A 179 12.24 9.08 -19.42
CA MET A 179 13.37 8.19 -19.18
C MET A 179 14.48 8.37 -20.20
N ARG A 180 14.15 8.51 -21.47
CA ARG A 180 15.17 8.73 -22.53
C ARG A 180 15.99 10.01 -22.28
N VAL A 181 15.34 11.06 -21.79
CA VAL A 181 16.03 12.31 -21.41
C VAL A 181 16.95 12.06 -20.22
N LEU A 182 16.45 11.40 -19.17
CA LEU A 182 17.26 11.10 -17.98
C LEU A 182 18.45 10.19 -18.31
N ASP A 183 18.24 9.15 -19.12
CA ASP A 183 19.33 8.25 -19.56
C ASP A 183 20.40 9.01 -20.37
N SER A 184 19.98 9.88 -21.28
CA SER A 184 20.90 10.73 -22.06
C SER A 184 21.71 11.67 -21.15
N LEU A 185 21.08 12.28 -20.15
CA LEU A 185 21.77 13.13 -19.19
C LEU A 185 22.71 12.33 -18.27
N GLN A 186 22.33 11.10 -17.92
CA GLN A 186 23.19 10.20 -17.16
C GLN A 186 24.47 9.84 -17.94
N GLU A 187 24.34 9.49 -19.22
CA GLU A 187 25.48 9.19 -20.09
C GLU A 187 26.43 10.36 -20.22
N LYS A 188 25.89 11.58 -20.26
CA LYS A 188 26.68 12.84 -20.32
C LYS A 188 27.21 13.31 -18.97
N GLN A 189 26.82 12.68 -17.85
CA GLN A 189 27.12 13.12 -16.49
C GLN A 189 26.53 14.52 -16.16
N GLU A 190 25.39 14.85 -16.74
CA GLU A 190 24.70 16.16 -16.60
C GLU A 190 23.44 16.06 -15.71
N LEU A 191 23.18 14.90 -15.08
CA LEU A 191 22.05 14.76 -14.16
C LEU A 191 22.20 15.68 -12.95
N SER A 192 21.06 16.20 -12.48
CA SER A 192 21.01 16.87 -11.17
C SER A 192 21.44 15.90 -10.04
N ALA A 193 21.88 16.44 -8.90
CA ALA A 193 22.23 15.61 -7.74
C ALA A 193 21.08 14.70 -7.33
N TYR A 194 19.83 15.15 -7.43
CA TYR A 194 18.63 14.39 -7.11
C TYR A 194 18.51 13.11 -7.95
N PHE A 195 18.57 13.21 -9.27
CA PHE A 195 18.51 12.04 -10.14
C PHE A 195 19.80 11.22 -10.13
N SER A 196 20.98 11.86 -9.94
CA SER A 196 22.23 11.13 -9.76
C SER A 196 22.14 10.17 -8.54
N ASN A 197 21.58 10.64 -7.43
CA ASN A 197 21.33 9.81 -6.26
C ASN A 197 20.32 8.69 -6.53
N TRP A 198 19.28 8.93 -7.33
CA TRP A 198 18.28 7.93 -7.69
C TRP A 198 18.87 6.76 -8.49
N PHE A 199 19.85 7.04 -9.37
CA PHE A 199 20.59 6.02 -10.13
C PHE A 199 21.81 5.47 -9.39
N SER A 200 22.24 6.09 -8.28
CA SER A 200 23.42 5.67 -7.53
C SER A 200 23.25 4.25 -6.98
N LYS A 201 24.30 3.45 -7.10
CA LYS A 201 24.38 2.11 -6.49
C LYS A 201 24.45 2.15 -4.95
N ASN A 202 24.80 3.29 -4.38
CA ASN A 202 24.90 3.46 -2.94
C ASN A 202 23.77 4.35 -2.44
N LYS A 203 23.04 3.87 -1.42
CA LYS A 203 22.00 4.60 -0.70
C LYS A 203 22.43 4.80 0.75
N ASP A 204 22.02 5.92 1.35
CA ASP A 204 22.13 6.11 2.79
C ASP A 204 21.29 5.06 3.53
N ARG A 205 21.77 4.58 4.68
CA ARG A 205 21.02 3.66 5.54
C ARG A 205 19.71 4.27 6.02
N PHE A 206 19.73 5.56 6.32
CA PHE A 206 18.57 6.34 6.73
C PHE A 206 18.49 7.64 5.93
N GLU A 207 17.27 8.01 5.60
CA GLU A 207 16.94 9.29 4.98
C GLU A 207 15.88 9.97 5.86
N LEU A 208 16.08 11.24 6.21
CA LEU A 208 15.14 12.03 6.99
C LEU A 208 14.74 13.28 6.22
N TYR A 209 13.44 13.51 6.09
CA TYR A 209 12.90 14.65 5.34
C TYR A 209 11.88 15.41 6.16
N GLU A 210 11.84 16.74 6.00
CA GLU A 210 10.80 17.61 6.55
C GLU A 210 9.69 17.80 5.52
N VAL A 211 8.76 16.84 5.44
CA VAL A 211 7.75 16.74 4.36
C VAL A 211 6.71 17.85 4.36
N SER A 212 6.64 18.65 5.43
CA SER A 212 5.82 19.87 5.47
C SER A 212 6.37 21.00 4.60
N GLU A 213 7.69 21.05 4.41
CA GLU A 213 8.41 22.11 3.67
C GLU A 213 9.07 21.55 2.40
N ASP A 214 9.53 20.30 2.41
CA ASP A 214 10.22 19.60 1.32
C ASP A 214 9.34 18.46 0.77
N TYR A 215 8.27 18.82 0.05
CA TYR A 215 7.32 17.86 -0.51
C TYR A 215 7.98 16.81 -1.43
N TYR A 216 9.06 17.18 -2.12
CA TYR A 216 9.74 16.30 -3.03
C TYR A 216 10.92 15.53 -2.41
N GLU A 217 11.15 15.70 -1.10
CA GLU A 217 12.20 14.98 -0.35
C GLU A 217 13.58 15.12 -1.01
N MET A 218 13.92 16.36 -1.35
CA MET A 218 15.18 16.69 -2.03
C MET A 218 16.37 16.85 -1.07
N ASN A 219 16.10 17.13 0.22
CA ASN A 219 17.11 17.49 1.21
C ASN A 219 17.13 16.48 2.35
N ASN A 220 18.04 15.50 2.30
CA ASN A 220 18.23 14.55 3.39
C ASN A 220 18.84 15.25 4.61
N LEU A 221 18.10 15.27 5.72
CA LEU A 221 18.45 16.00 6.95
C LEU A 221 19.35 15.20 7.91
N MET A 222 19.70 13.96 7.59
CA MET A 222 20.48 13.08 8.46
C MET A 222 21.85 13.64 8.85
N SER A 223 22.45 14.50 8.04
CA SER A 223 23.75 15.12 8.33
C SER A 223 23.69 16.29 9.34
N TYR A 224 22.48 16.75 9.71
CA TYR A 224 22.32 17.91 10.58
C TYR A 224 22.02 17.50 12.04
N PRO A 225 22.92 17.74 13.01
CA PRO A 225 22.74 17.30 14.41
C PRO A 225 21.46 17.80 15.08
N ARG A 226 20.92 18.94 14.66
CA ARG A 226 19.69 19.51 15.22
C ARG A 226 18.46 18.60 15.05
N TYR A 227 18.48 17.67 14.10
CA TYR A 227 17.38 16.73 13.84
C TYR A 227 17.56 15.36 14.52
N GLU A 228 18.66 15.15 15.27
CA GLU A 228 18.96 13.87 15.92
C GLU A 228 17.82 13.37 16.83
N ARG A 229 17.18 14.28 17.56
CA ARG A 229 16.05 13.92 18.43
C ARG A 229 14.86 13.41 17.61
N ILE A 230 14.53 14.06 16.50
CA ILE A 230 13.44 13.66 15.59
C ILE A 230 13.75 12.30 15.00
N PHE A 231 14.97 12.14 14.47
CA PHE A 231 15.44 10.86 13.96
C PHE A 231 15.26 9.72 14.97
N LYS A 232 15.77 9.88 16.22
CA LYS A 232 15.65 8.84 17.25
C LYS A 232 14.21 8.49 17.58
N THR A 233 13.34 9.50 17.66
CA THR A 233 11.91 9.27 17.95
C THR A 233 11.25 8.45 16.82
N LEU A 234 11.43 8.87 15.57
CA LEU A 234 10.84 8.17 14.43
C LEU A 234 11.46 6.78 14.26
N GLN A 235 12.77 6.63 14.47
CA GLN A 235 13.46 5.36 14.40
C GLN A 235 12.90 4.35 15.42
N GLN A 236 12.68 4.77 16.66
CA GLN A 236 12.12 3.91 17.69
C GLN A 236 10.72 3.39 17.30
N HIS A 237 9.84 4.28 16.83
CA HIS A 237 8.50 3.88 16.38
C HIS A 237 8.55 2.99 15.14
N LEU A 238 9.45 3.26 14.20
CA LEU A 238 9.63 2.42 13.02
C LEU A 238 10.09 1.02 13.40
N VAL A 239 11.07 0.89 14.30
CA VAL A 239 11.57 -0.41 14.78
C VAL A 239 10.46 -1.19 15.49
N THR A 240 9.71 -0.55 16.39
CA THR A 240 8.56 -1.18 17.06
C THR A 240 7.54 -1.71 16.05
N TRP A 241 7.17 -0.88 15.06
CA TRP A 241 6.23 -1.31 14.01
C TRP A 241 6.77 -2.49 13.19
N MET A 242 8.07 -2.50 12.86
CA MET A 242 8.71 -3.58 12.14
C MET A 242 8.72 -4.90 12.95
N GLU A 243 8.89 -4.83 14.27
CA GLU A 243 8.90 -5.98 15.17
C GLU A 243 7.50 -6.54 15.41
N GLU A 244 6.51 -5.66 15.52
CA GLU A 244 5.10 -6.03 15.72
C GLU A 244 4.43 -6.55 14.44
N SER A 245 4.96 -6.18 13.27
CA SER A 245 4.42 -6.61 11.97
C SER A 245 4.98 -7.96 11.59
N ASP A 246 4.14 -8.84 11.04
CA ASP A 246 4.59 -10.09 10.45
C ASP A 246 5.66 -9.85 9.38
N PHE A 247 6.85 -10.39 9.59
CA PHE A 247 8.00 -10.27 8.69
C PHE A 247 8.50 -8.84 8.41
N GLY A 248 7.98 -7.81 9.09
CA GLY A 248 8.32 -6.41 8.83
C GLY A 248 9.82 -6.09 8.94
N HIS A 249 10.54 -6.81 9.79
CA HIS A 249 11.99 -6.69 10.02
C HIS A 249 12.85 -7.56 9.11
N LEU A 250 12.26 -8.49 8.34
CA LEU A 250 13.00 -9.40 7.47
C LEU A 250 13.14 -8.85 6.04
N SER A 251 14.27 -9.16 5.42
CA SER A 251 14.40 -9.03 3.96
C SER A 251 13.56 -10.09 3.26
N GLU A 252 13.23 -9.88 1.97
CA GLU A 252 12.48 -10.88 1.21
C GLU A 252 13.13 -12.26 1.22
N SER A 253 14.44 -12.35 1.08
CA SER A 253 15.14 -13.64 1.14
C SER A 253 15.00 -14.30 2.50
N ALA A 254 15.19 -13.54 3.59
CA ALA A 254 15.01 -14.07 4.94
C ALA A 254 13.57 -14.48 5.23
N MET A 255 12.59 -13.74 4.70
CA MET A 255 11.16 -14.09 4.78
C MET A 255 10.86 -15.38 4.03
N LEU A 256 11.40 -15.55 2.81
CA LEU A 256 11.25 -16.78 2.04
C LEU A 256 11.90 -17.98 2.75
N ASP A 257 13.09 -17.79 3.34
CA ASP A 257 13.75 -18.83 4.13
C ASP A 257 12.95 -19.21 5.39
N ALA A 258 12.24 -18.25 6.00
CA ALA A 258 11.36 -18.50 7.14
C ALA A 258 10.05 -19.19 6.74
N MET A 259 9.54 -18.94 5.53
CA MET A 259 8.30 -19.52 5.02
C MET A 259 8.50 -20.90 4.37
N PHE A 260 9.65 -21.14 3.76
CA PHE A 260 9.96 -22.37 3.04
C PHE A 260 11.12 -23.11 3.70
N THR A 261 11.13 -24.43 3.56
CA THR A 261 12.27 -25.24 4.00
C THR A 261 13.48 -24.98 3.10
N ARG A 262 14.71 -25.29 3.58
CA ARG A 262 15.94 -25.15 2.80
C ARG A 262 15.94 -25.90 1.47
N SER A 263 15.10 -26.93 1.33
CA SER A 263 14.89 -27.67 0.09
C SER A 263 13.90 -26.97 -0.87
N MET A 264 13.47 -25.76 -0.58
CA MET A 264 12.38 -25.03 -1.29
C MET A 264 11.07 -25.84 -1.34
N THR A 265 10.89 -26.75 -0.39
CA THR A 265 9.62 -27.49 -0.26
C THR A 265 8.59 -26.58 0.39
N ILE A 266 7.46 -26.44 -0.27
CA ILE A 266 6.34 -25.67 0.29
C ILE A 266 5.86 -26.37 1.57
N PRO A 267 5.85 -25.70 2.75
CA PRO A 267 5.40 -26.29 3.99
C PRO A 267 3.92 -26.67 3.91
N LYS A 268 3.55 -27.72 4.63
CA LYS A 268 2.17 -28.21 4.65
C LYS A 268 1.44 -27.73 5.89
N LEU A 269 0.14 -27.47 5.74
CA LEU A 269 -0.75 -27.18 6.83
C LEU A 269 -1.17 -28.50 7.53
N ASN A 270 -1.41 -28.42 8.83
CA ASN A 270 -1.95 -29.54 9.58
C ASN A 270 -3.44 -29.71 9.28
N VAL A 271 -3.89 -30.96 9.17
CA VAL A 271 -5.32 -31.26 8.97
C VAL A 271 -6.11 -30.75 10.19
N PRO A 272 -7.19 -29.97 9.99
CA PRO A 272 -8.01 -29.49 11.08
C PRO A 272 -8.77 -30.66 11.72
N LYS A 273 -9.11 -30.53 12.99
CA LYS A 273 -9.99 -31.46 13.68
C LYS A 273 -11.43 -30.99 13.57
N LEU A 274 -12.34 -31.93 13.41
CA LEU A 274 -13.76 -31.69 13.54
C LEU A 274 -14.22 -32.12 14.93
N ILE A 275 -14.92 -31.24 15.59
CA ILE A 275 -15.56 -31.53 16.89
C ILE A 275 -17.07 -31.56 16.66
N LEU A 276 -17.66 -32.74 16.80
CA LEU A 276 -19.10 -32.91 16.69
C LEU A 276 -19.77 -32.23 17.90
N LYS A 277 -20.81 -31.47 17.65
CA LYS A 277 -21.73 -30.85 18.59
C LYS A 277 -23.15 -31.30 18.27
N ASP A 278 -24.10 -31.04 19.14
CA ASP A 278 -25.47 -31.54 19.03
C ASP A 278 -26.13 -31.24 17.65
N GLU A 279 -25.81 -30.13 17.02
CA GLU A 279 -26.43 -29.71 15.77
C GLU A 279 -25.45 -29.53 14.59
N GLY A 280 -24.14 -29.81 14.79
CA GLY A 280 -23.15 -29.58 13.72
C GLY A 280 -21.73 -29.81 14.14
N TYR A 281 -20.79 -29.19 13.42
CA TYR A 281 -19.36 -29.37 13.67
C TYR A 281 -18.68 -28.03 13.95
N LEU A 282 -17.71 -28.04 14.88
CA LEU A 282 -16.70 -27.00 15.00
C LEU A 282 -15.43 -27.43 14.25
N ILE A 283 -14.82 -26.53 13.53
CA ILE A 283 -13.52 -26.75 12.89
C ILE A 283 -12.44 -26.21 13.83
N GLU A 284 -11.65 -27.07 14.41
CA GLU A 284 -10.51 -26.69 15.23
C GLU A 284 -9.22 -26.79 14.39
N SER A 285 -8.53 -25.66 14.19
CA SER A 285 -7.26 -25.59 13.48
C SER A 285 -6.21 -24.95 14.37
N ASN A 286 -5.07 -25.61 14.51
CA ASN A 286 -3.87 -25.08 15.16
C ASN A 286 -2.90 -24.44 14.15
N ASN A 287 -3.33 -24.23 12.91
CA ASN A 287 -2.55 -23.51 11.91
C ASN A 287 -2.73 -22.01 12.09
N LEU A 288 -1.78 -21.38 12.78
CA LEU A 288 -1.79 -19.92 12.97
C LEU A 288 -1.85 -19.20 11.61
N TYR A 289 -2.65 -18.14 11.54
CA TYR A 289 -2.82 -17.28 10.35
C TYR A 289 -3.37 -17.99 9.09
N ALA A 290 -3.90 -19.19 9.20
CA ALA A 290 -4.57 -19.86 8.10
C ALA A 290 -6.05 -19.44 8.05
N SER A 291 -6.50 -19.01 6.87
CA SER A 291 -7.91 -18.85 6.57
C SER A 291 -8.56 -20.23 6.41
N VAL A 292 -9.77 -20.39 6.93
CA VAL A 292 -10.53 -21.61 6.86
C VAL A 292 -11.82 -21.36 6.09
N GLY A 293 -12.08 -22.18 5.08
CA GLY A 293 -13.34 -22.19 4.36
C GLY A 293 -13.97 -23.58 4.40
N TRP A 294 -15.27 -23.64 4.23
CA TRP A 294 -15.98 -24.90 4.09
C TRP A 294 -17.09 -24.81 3.06
N ARG A 295 -17.50 -25.95 2.50
CA ARG A 295 -18.66 -26.06 1.59
C ARG A 295 -19.20 -27.47 1.59
N ASN A 296 -20.48 -27.66 1.27
CA ASN A 296 -20.99 -28.98 0.90
C ASN A 296 -20.29 -29.48 -0.38
N LYS A 297 -20.06 -30.76 -0.50
CA LYS A 297 -19.27 -31.34 -1.60
C LYS A 297 -19.77 -30.97 -3.00
N ASN A 298 -21.06 -30.75 -3.15
CA ASN A 298 -21.71 -30.41 -4.41
C ASN A 298 -21.89 -28.89 -4.63
N GLU A 299 -21.47 -28.05 -3.67
CA GLU A 299 -21.51 -26.60 -3.81
C GLU A 299 -20.26 -26.08 -4.53
N SER A 300 -20.42 -25.05 -5.35
CA SER A 300 -19.30 -24.36 -6.01
C SER A 300 -18.72 -23.19 -5.18
N VAL A 301 -19.48 -22.71 -4.20
CA VAL A 301 -19.15 -21.52 -3.41
C VAL A 301 -18.61 -21.92 -2.04
N TRP A 302 -17.46 -21.34 -1.68
CA TRP A 302 -16.88 -21.50 -0.35
C TRP A 302 -17.52 -20.55 0.65
N LYS A 303 -17.83 -21.04 1.84
CA LYS A 303 -18.27 -20.27 3.00
C LYS A 303 -17.04 -20.05 3.89
N ILE A 304 -16.81 -18.81 4.33
CA ILE A 304 -15.72 -18.50 5.26
C ILE A 304 -16.12 -19.04 6.64
N TYR A 305 -15.22 -19.80 7.26
CA TYR A 305 -15.42 -20.28 8.63
C TYR A 305 -14.95 -19.23 9.62
N THR A 306 -15.84 -18.84 10.51
CA THR A 306 -15.52 -17.96 11.64
C THR A 306 -15.32 -18.80 12.91
N ALA A 307 -14.28 -18.52 13.68
CA ALA A 307 -13.97 -19.29 14.88
C ALA A 307 -15.17 -19.36 15.83
N ASN A 308 -15.44 -20.58 16.34
CA ASN A 308 -16.58 -20.93 17.20
C ASN A 308 -17.97 -20.93 16.53
N GLU A 309 -18.04 -20.77 15.21
CA GLU A 309 -19.27 -20.98 14.46
C GLU A 309 -19.52 -22.48 14.21
N LEU A 310 -20.76 -22.93 14.40
CA LEU A 310 -21.14 -24.28 14.02
C LEU A 310 -21.39 -24.35 12.52
N ILE A 311 -20.72 -25.25 11.83
CA ILE A 311 -21.07 -25.58 10.47
C ILE A 311 -22.16 -26.66 10.46
N LEU A 312 -23.11 -26.50 9.58
CA LEU A 312 -24.28 -27.41 9.42
C LEU A 312 -24.28 -27.98 8.01
N PRO A 313 -23.40 -28.94 7.69
CA PRO A 313 -23.35 -29.52 6.36
C PRO A 313 -24.60 -30.40 6.12
N GLU A 314 -25.14 -30.30 4.89
CA GLU A 314 -26.29 -31.13 4.45
C GLU A 314 -25.82 -32.52 4.00
N ASP A 315 -24.63 -32.62 3.43
CA ASP A 315 -23.98 -33.82 2.89
C ASP A 315 -22.51 -33.91 3.33
N ASP A 316 -21.76 -34.83 2.72
CA ASP A 316 -20.30 -34.81 2.75
C ASP A 316 -19.81 -33.40 2.40
N PHE A 317 -18.82 -32.91 3.10
CA PHE A 317 -18.37 -31.54 2.97
C PHE A 317 -16.85 -31.44 2.87
N GLU A 318 -16.40 -30.33 2.35
CA GLU A 318 -14.98 -30.01 2.17
C GLU A 318 -14.59 -28.86 3.09
N VAL A 319 -13.41 -28.99 3.67
CA VAL A 319 -12.74 -27.92 4.43
C VAL A 319 -11.45 -27.57 3.69
N LEU A 320 -11.27 -26.27 3.43
CA LEU A 320 -10.09 -25.72 2.81
C LEU A 320 -9.34 -24.85 3.84
N LEU A 321 -8.04 -25.09 3.98
CA LEU A 321 -7.15 -24.19 4.70
C LEU A 321 -6.21 -23.53 3.71
N PHE A 322 -6.11 -22.21 3.81
CA PHE A 322 -5.20 -21.40 3.01
C PHE A 322 -4.34 -20.52 3.90
N ARG A 323 -3.03 -20.55 3.66
CA ARG A 323 -2.07 -19.63 4.23
C ARG A 323 -1.05 -19.28 3.14
N PRO A 324 -0.74 -17.97 2.92
CA PRO A 324 0.33 -17.59 1.99
C PRO A 324 1.64 -18.32 2.32
N GLY A 325 2.31 -18.85 1.30
CA GLY A 325 3.56 -19.59 1.46
C GLY A 325 3.44 -21.08 1.87
N TYR A 326 2.23 -21.57 2.06
CA TYR A 326 1.95 -22.96 2.40
C TYR A 326 1.18 -23.70 1.28
N GLU A 327 1.34 -25.03 1.21
CA GLU A 327 0.49 -25.84 0.34
C GLU A 327 -0.97 -25.74 0.78
N ILE A 328 -1.87 -25.47 -0.17
CA ILE A 328 -3.32 -25.42 0.13
C ILE A 328 -3.75 -26.79 0.60
N LEU A 329 -4.40 -26.86 1.77
CA LEU A 329 -4.96 -28.08 2.29
C LEU A 329 -6.45 -28.12 1.98
N LEU A 330 -6.86 -29.12 1.20
CA LEU A 330 -8.24 -29.46 0.95
C LEU A 330 -8.54 -30.84 1.55
N LYS A 331 -9.54 -30.93 2.40
CA LYS A 331 -9.93 -32.19 3.04
C LYS A 331 -11.43 -32.40 2.94
N THR A 332 -11.84 -33.57 2.45
CA THR A 332 -13.24 -34.01 2.47
C THR A 332 -13.52 -34.76 3.77
N PHE A 333 -14.65 -34.44 4.37
CA PHE A 333 -15.19 -35.10 5.55
C PHE A 333 -16.56 -35.71 5.22
N LYS A 334 -16.86 -36.80 5.89
CA LYS A 334 -18.20 -37.41 5.85
C LYS A 334 -19.10 -36.76 6.89
N LYS A 335 -20.35 -36.52 6.52
CA LYS A 335 -21.37 -36.07 7.44
C LYS A 335 -21.68 -37.11 8.51
#